data_21b71586408ace550430b8ed5144bc3f
#
_entry.id   21b71586408ace550430b8ed5144bc3f
#
_cell.length_a   1.000
_cell.length_b   1.000
_cell.length_c   1.000
_cell.angle_alpha   90.00
_cell.angle_beta   90.00
_cell.angle_gamma   90.00
#
_symmetry.space_group_name_H-M   'P 1'
#
loop_
_entity.id
_entity.type
_entity.pdbx_description
1 polymer ?
#
loop_
_entity_poly.entity_id
_entity_poly.type
_entity_poly.pdbx_seq_one_letter_code
_entity_poly.pdbx_strand_id
1 'polypeptide(L)'
;MADNIGRLIKAFTTASKRKENFDYGLNGLDIVNAISGDQTLAGNFVAIKVDNTGTTGAHFSALATSEGDDLDGVKLAPGDMLYAPITSVTIESDNTDCLVMLYRKEKA
;
A
#
# COMPACT_ATOMS: atom_id res chain seq x y z
N MET A 1 -14.44 10.88 34.34
CA MET A 1 -13.63 9.67 34.18
C MET A 1 -14.04 8.85 32.97
N ALA A 2 -15.35 8.68 32.71
CA ALA A 2 -15.80 7.94 31.53
C ALA A 2 -15.28 8.58 30.23
N ASP A 3 -15.34 9.91 30.12
CA ASP A 3 -14.81 10.62 28.95
C ASP A 3 -13.30 10.45 28.81
N ASN A 4 -12.58 10.42 29.93
CA ASN A 4 -11.14 10.21 29.92
C ASN A 4 -10.80 8.79 29.50
N ILE A 5 -11.61 7.81 29.93
CA ILE A 5 -11.43 6.42 29.50
C ILE A 5 -11.72 6.27 28.03
N GLY A 6 -12.82 6.87 27.52
CA GLY A 6 -13.13 6.85 26.11
C GLY A 6 -12.06 7.51 25.26
N ARG A 7 -11.53 8.64 25.72
CA ARG A 7 -10.43 9.33 25.04
C ARG A 7 -9.16 8.48 25.05
N LEU A 8 -8.89 7.80 26.17
CA LEU A 8 -7.73 6.94 26.29
C LEU A 8 -7.81 5.77 25.31
N ILE A 9 -8.97 5.11 25.22
CA ILE A 9 -9.18 4.01 24.28
C ILE A 9 -9.01 4.50 22.84
N LYS A 10 -9.60 5.65 22.52
CA LYS A 10 -9.47 6.24 21.18
C LYS A 10 -8.02 6.62 20.88
N ALA A 11 -7.31 7.16 21.86
CA ALA A 11 -5.90 7.50 21.71
C ALA A 11 -5.06 6.25 21.49
N PHE A 12 -5.33 5.16 22.19
CA PHE A 12 -4.64 3.89 21.97
C PHE A 12 -4.88 3.36 20.57
N THR A 13 -6.10 3.38 20.09
CA THR A 13 -6.43 2.93 18.75
C THR A 13 -5.70 3.77 17.69
N THR A 14 -5.71 5.08 17.86
CA THR A 14 -5.02 6.00 16.95
C THR A 14 -3.50 5.80 17.00
N ALA A 15 -2.96 5.65 18.21
CA ALA A 15 -1.53 5.42 18.40
C ALA A 15 -1.10 4.07 17.80
N SER A 16 -1.92 3.03 17.95
CA SER A 16 -1.64 1.73 17.34
C SER A 16 -1.61 1.82 15.83
N LYS A 17 -2.55 2.53 15.21
CA LYS A 17 -2.56 2.73 13.76
C LYS A 17 -1.35 3.52 13.28
N ARG A 18 -0.97 4.57 14.01
CA ARG A 18 0.23 5.35 13.70
C ARG A 18 1.48 4.50 13.83
N LYS A 19 1.53 3.66 14.86
CA LYS A 19 2.65 2.75 15.06
C LYS A 19 2.76 1.74 13.93
N GLU A 20 1.64 1.16 13.50
CA GLU A 20 1.61 0.25 12.37
C GLU A 20 2.15 0.92 11.11
N ASN A 21 1.67 2.12 10.78
CA ASN A 21 2.16 2.86 9.63
C ASN A 21 3.65 3.19 9.73
N PHE A 22 4.09 3.54 10.93
CA PHE A 22 5.50 3.82 11.19
C PHE A 22 6.34 2.55 11.07
N ASP A 23 5.87 1.43 11.62
CA ASP A 23 6.57 0.16 11.54
C ASP A 23 6.72 -0.31 10.09
N TYR A 24 5.69 -0.12 9.26
CA TYR A 24 5.79 -0.42 7.82
C TYR A 24 6.87 0.45 7.17
N GLY A 25 6.92 1.72 7.49
CA GLY A 25 7.96 2.62 7.02
C GLY A 25 9.36 2.19 7.49
N LEU A 26 9.47 1.66 8.71
CA LEU A 26 10.74 1.18 9.25
C LEU A 26 11.25 -0.07 8.56
N ASN A 27 10.37 -0.90 8.04
CA ASN A 27 10.74 -2.08 7.29
C ASN A 27 11.20 -1.74 5.87
N GLY A 28 11.02 -0.49 5.48
CA GLY A 28 11.36 -0.01 4.16
C GLY A 28 10.22 -0.16 3.18
N LEU A 29 10.42 0.45 2.03
CA LEU A 29 9.45 0.36 0.94
C LEU A 29 10.18 0.33 -0.39
N ASP A 30 9.52 -0.22 -1.38
CA ASP A 30 9.99 -0.20 -2.75
C ASP A 30 9.14 0.78 -3.56
N ILE A 31 9.79 1.65 -4.31
CA ILE A 31 9.11 2.61 -5.17
C ILE A 31 9.14 2.09 -6.59
N VAL A 32 7.98 2.01 -7.21
CA VAL A 32 7.84 1.56 -8.58
C VAL A 32 7.32 2.70 -9.43
N ASN A 33 8.05 2.98 -10.50
CA ASN A 33 7.64 3.97 -11.49
C ASN A 33 7.30 3.25 -12.79
N ALA A 34 6.04 2.97 -13.01
CA ALA A 34 5.56 2.27 -14.22
C ALA A 34 5.20 3.22 -15.35
N ILE A 35 5.50 4.52 -15.22
CA ILE A 35 5.13 5.52 -16.24
C ILE A 35 5.82 5.23 -17.58
N SER A 36 7.03 4.69 -17.53
CA SER A 36 7.82 4.42 -18.75
C SER A 36 7.69 2.98 -19.26
N GLY A 37 6.95 2.11 -18.59
CA GLY A 37 6.76 0.72 -18.99
C GLY A 37 6.17 -0.11 -17.86
N ASP A 38 5.58 -1.24 -18.21
CA ASP A 38 5.02 -2.16 -17.22
C ASP A 38 6.10 -2.65 -16.27
N GLN A 39 5.74 -2.73 -15.00
CA GLN A 39 6.65 -3.16 -13.94
C GLN A 39 6.04 -4.32 -13.16
N THR A 40 6.88 -5.31 -12.85
CA THR A 40 6.51 -6.44 -12.01
C THR A 40 7.46 -6.52 -10.83
N LEU A 41 6.91 -6.65 -9.64
CA LEU A 41 7.69 -6.74 -8.41
C LEU A 41 7.11 -7.84 -7.52
N ALA A 42 7.98 -8.72 -7.03
CA ALA A 42 7.62 -9.78 -6.10
C ALA A 42 8.30 -9.55 -4.75
N GLY A 43 7.66 -10.02 -3.70
CA GLY A 43 8.19 -9.90 -2.34
C GLY A 43 7.11 -10.17 -1.31
N ASN A 44 7.28 -9.63 -0.12
CA ASN A 44 6.28 -9.68 0.93
C ASN A 44 5.96 -8.25 1.36
N PHE A 45 4.79 -7.79 0.99
CA PHE A 45 4.35 -6.43 1.27
C PHE A 45 3.08 -6.46 2.10
N VAL A 46 2.87 -5.41 2.89
CA VAL A 46 1.69 -5.28 3.74
C VAL A 46 0.76 -4.17 3.27
N ALA A 47 1.25 -3.29 2.41
CA ALA A 47 0.47 -2.17 1.92
C ALA A 47 1.02 -1.65 0.60
N ILE A 48 0.10 -1.08 -0.18
CA ILE A 48 0.43 -0.32 -1.39
C ILE A 48 -0.12 1.08 -1.19
N LYS A 49 0.67 2.07 -1.51
CA LYS A 49 0.21 3.45 -1.60
C LYS A 49 0.52 4.02 -2.97
N VAL A 50 -0.46 4.67 -3.55
CA VAL A 50 -0.31 5.41 -4.80
C VAL A 50 -0.15 6.89 -4.43
N ASP A 51 0.94 7.51 -4.89
CA ASP A 51 1.11 8.94 -4.62
C ASP A 51 0.12 9.77 -5.43
N ASN A 52 0.18 11.09 -5.29
CA ASN A 52 -0.75 11.99 -5.97
C ASN A 52 -0.07 12.87 -7.01
N THR A 53 1.01 12.38 -7.62
CA THR A 53 1.72 13.12 -8.66
C THR A 53 0.95 13.17 -9.98
N GLY A 54 0.14 12.15 -10.23
CA GLY A 54 -0.71 12.08 -11.43
C GLY A 54 -2.19 12.28 -11.10
N THR A 55 -3.04 12.07 -12.09
CA THR A 55 -4.49 12.22 -11.96
C THR A 55 -5.26 10.92 -12.15
N THR A 56 -4.65 9.93 -12.78
CA THR A 56 -5.30 8.64 -13.09
C THR A 56 -5.12 7.63 -11.96
N GLY A 57 -3.97 7.61 -11.33
CA GLY A 57 -3.63 6.64 -10.29
C GLY A 57 -2.78 5.51 -10.83
N ALA A 58 -3.05 4.28 -10.39
CA ALA A 58 -2.33 3.11 -10.80
C ALA A 58 -3.28 1.95 -11.09
N HIS A 59 -2.99 1.21 -12.15
CA HIS A 59 -3.72 0.01 -12.54
C HIS A 59 -2.82 -1.20 -12.38
N PHE A 60 -3.31 -2.15 -11.58
CA PHE A 60 -2.59 -3.39 -11.30
C PHE A 60 -3.22 -4.50 -12.13
N SER A 61 -2.57 -4.90 -13.21
CA SER A 61 -3.06 -6.00 -14.05
C SER A 61 -2.98 -7.33 -13.31
N ALA A 62 -2.04 -7.46 -12.38
CA ALA A 62 -1.96 -8.60 -11.49
C ALA A 62 -1.58 -8.12 -10.09
N LEU A 63 -2.28 -8.60 -9.07
CA LEU A 63 -1.99 -8.33 -7.68
C LEU A 63 -2.29 -9.60 -6.89
N ALA A 64 -1.25 -10.35 -6.57
CA ALA A 64 -1.38 -11.61 -5.86
C ALA A 64 -1.26 -11.42 -4.36
N THR A 65 -2.06 -12.15 -3.61
CA THR A 65 -2.03 -12.14 -2.16
C THR A 65 -1.69 -13.53 -1.63
N SER A 66 -1.08 -13.58 -0.43
CA SER A 66 -0.74 -14.85 0.22
C SER A 66 -1.96 -15.49 0.90
N GLU A 67 -2.98 -14.71 1.20
CA GLU A 67 -4.20 -15.17 1.83
C GLU A 67 -5.40 -14.47 1.21
N GLY A 68 -6.45 -15.21 0.95
CA GLY A 68 -7.66 -14.69 0.33
C GLY A 68 -7.56 -14.65 -1.18
N ASP A 69 -8.42 -13.85 -1.78
CA ASP A 69 -8.50 -13.73 -3.23
C ASP A 69 -7.44 -12.77 -3.77
N ASP A 70 -6.97 -13.05 -4.97
CA ASP A 70 -6.12 -12.11 -5.69
C ASP A 70 -6.94 -10.92 -6.17
N LEU A 71 -6.28 -9.77 -6.25
CA LEU A 71 -6.91 -8.50 -6.61
C LEU A 71 -6.49 -8.04 -8.01
N ASP A 72 -6.44 -8.99 -8.95
CA ASP A 72 -6.06 -8.68 -10.33
C ASP A 72 -7.04 -7.68 -10.94
N GLY A 73 -6.51 -6.69 -11.63
CA GLY A 73 -7.31 -5.66 -12.27
C GLY A 73 -7.73 -4.51 -11.37
N VAL A 74 -7.27 -4.47 -10.12
CA VAL A 74 -7.62 -3.37 -9.22
C VAL A 74 -7.00 -2.06 -9.69
N LYS A 75 -7.75 -0.97 -9.51
CA LYS A 75 -7.30 0.40 -9.79
C LYS A 75 -7.33 1.20 -8.51
N LEU A 76 -6.23 1.88 -8.23
CA LEU A 76 -6.13 2.78 -7.09
C LEU A 76 -6.00 4.22 -7.59
N ALA A 77 -6.83 5.10 -7.03
CA ALA A 77 -6.79 6.52 -7.35
C ALA A 77 -5.56 7.18 -6.70
N PRO A 78 -5.16 8.38 -7.18
CA PRO A 78 -4.06 9.10 -6.54
C PRO A 78 -4.33 9.30 -5.05
N GLY A 79 -3.35 8.95 -4.23
CA GLY A 79 -3.43 9.05 -2.79
C GLY A 79 -4.05 7.85 -2.09
N ASP A 80 -4.60 6.89 -2.83
CA ASP A 80 -5.21 5.70 -2.23
C ASP A 80 -4.16 4.77 -1.61
N MET A 81 -4.60 4.05 -0.60
CA MET A 81 -3.78 3.05 0.08
C MET A 81 -4.57 1.76 0.24
N LEU A 82 -3.92 0.64 -0.03
CA LEU A 82 -4.48 -0.70 0.10
C LEU A 82 -3.63 -1.51 1.07
N TYR A 83 -4.27 -2.09 2.08
CA TYR A 83 -3.63 -3.00 3.03
C TYR A 83 -3.99 -4.43 2.70
N ALA A 84 -3.00 -5.23 2.36
CA ALA A 84 -3.20 -6.64 2.03
C ALA A 84 -1.86 -7.38 2.10
N PRO A 85 -1.87 -8.69 2.33
CA PRO A 85 -0.65 -9.50 2.33
C PRO A 85 -0.20 -9.80 0.89
N ILE A 86 0.46 -8.85 0.27
CA ILE A 86 0.78 -8.87 -1.15
C ILE A 86 2.07 -9.62 -1.40
N THR A 87 2.08 -10.51 -2.38
CA THR A 87 3.26 -11.29 -2.75
C THR A 87 3.83 -10.90 -4.11
N SER A 88 3.03 -10.35 -5.00
CA SER A 88 3.52 -9.82 -6.26
C SER A 88 2.53 -8.84 -6.86
N VAL A 89 3.06 -7.90 -7.62
CA VAL A 89 2.24 -6.94 -8.36
C VAL A 89 2.79 -6.80 -9.78
N THR A 90 1.89 -6.58 -10.73
CA THR A 90 2.24 -6.11 -12.07
C THR A 90 1.46 -4.82 -12.32
N ILE A 91 2.17 -3.75 -12.60
CA ILE A 91 1.61 -2.42 -12.77
C ILE A 91 1.67 -2.07 -14.25
N GLU A 92 0.50 -1.77 -14.82
CA GLU A 92 0.42 -1.39 -16.23
C GLU A 92 0.78 0.07 -16.44
N SER A 93 1.70 0.34 -17.37
CA SER A 93 2.13 1.70 -17.68
C SER A 93 1.03 2.52 -18.37
N ASP A 94 0.19 1.89 -19.18
CA ASP A 94 -0.81 2.60 -19.97
C ASP A 94 -1.88 3.29 -19.13
N ASN A 95 -2.12 2.79 -17.91
CA ASN A 95 -3.16 3.30 -17.02
C ASN A 95 -2.59 3.75 -15.67
N THR A 96 -1.31 4.07 -15.62
CA THR A 96 -0.63 4.46 -14.40
C THR A 96 0.15 5.75 -14.64
N ASP A 97 -0.17 6.80 -13.90
CA ASP A 97 0.54 8.07 -13.96
C ASP A 97 1.07 8.54 -12.61
N CYS A 98 1.00 7.67 -11.61
CA CYS A 98 1.49 7.94 -10.25
C CYS A 98 2.59 6.95 -9.88
N LEU A 99 3.45 7.37 -8.96
CA LEU A 99 4.40 6.46 -8.33
C LEU A 99 3.66 5.52 -7.38
N VAL A 100 4.11 4.28 -7.30
CA VAL A 100 3.54 3.26 -6.43
C VAL A 100 4.56 2.89 -5.38
N MET A 101 4.14 2.92 -4.12
CA MET A 101 4.97 2.59 -2.97
C MET A 101 4.48 1.28 -2.37
N LEU A 102 5.38 0.30 -2.28
CA LEU A 102 5.09 -1.01 -1.71
C LEU A 102 5.81 -1.13 -0.37
N TYR A 103 5.04 -1.17 0.72
CA TYR A 103 5.58 -1.25 2.07
C TYR A 103 5.92 -2.69 2.41
N ARG A 104 7.17 -2.93 2.77
CA ARG A 104 7.67 -4.27 3.07
C ARG A 104 7.12 -4.78 4.41
N LYS A 105 6.79 -6.06 4.44
CA LYS A 105 6.39 -6.74 5.66
C LYS A 105 7.57 -6.90 6.62
N GLU A 106 8.77 -7.13 6.06
CA GLU A 106 9.99 -7.38 6.82
C GLU A 106 11.14 -6.58 6.22
N LYS A 107 12.14 -6.30 7.03
CA LYS A 107 13.36 -5.67 6.54
C LYS A 107 14.07 -6.63 5.59
N ALA A 108 14.59 -6.06 4.51
CA ALA A 108 15.38 -6.83 3.55
C ALA A 108 16.70 -7.29 4.15
#